data_a1f714cdfcead5c1e8ef0bbc26e9b795
#
_entry.id   a1f714cdfcead5c1e8ef0bbc26e9b795
#
_cell.length_a   1.000
_cell.length_b   1.000
_cell.length_c   1.000
_cell.angle_alpha   90.00
_cell.angle_beta   90.00
_cell.angle_gamma   90.00
#
_symmetry.space_group_name_H-M   'P 1'
#
loop_
_entity.id
_entity.type
_entity.pdbx_description
1 polymer ?
#
loop_
_entity_poly.entity_id
_entity_poly.type
_entity_poly.pdbx_seq_one_letter_code
_entity_poly.pdbx_strand_id
1 'polypeptide(L)'
;MNKGVISFSDDLVITSGYTFEQFRNTRYYKGQNPERVFWLDEKFTFQGHSFMVGLFFRSGVIYMLSLLCCDMEFGMEEEKKRKELHDEILQSWGIVQLEHEWGYIKSVYDARSNISSIDLVFSRNTASDGD
;
A
#
# COMPACT_ATOMS: atom_id res chain seq x y z
N MET A 1 -10.61 -4.92 3.78
CA MET A 1 -10.27 -3.53 3.42
C MET A 1 -10.88 -2.51 4.37
N ASN A 2 -12.15 -2.62 4.66
CA ASN A 2 -12.82 -1.64 5.52
C ASN A 2 -12.25 -1.54 6.94
N LYS A 3 -11.59 -2.57 7.40
CA LYS A 3 -10.99 -2.60 8.74
C LYS A 3 -9.50 -2.23 8.72
N GLY A 4 -8.98 -1.86 7.55
CA GLY A 4 -7.58 -1.51 7.42
C GLY A 4 -6.63 -2.68 7.56
N VAL A 5 -7.11 -3.88 7.33
CA VAL A 5 -6.30 -5.10 7.37
C VAL A 5 -6.10 -5.58 5.95
N ILE A 6 -4.86 -5.68 5.52
CA ILE A 6 -4.53 -6.16 4.18
C ILE A 6 -3.65 -7.40 4.33
N SER A 7 -4.20 -8.55 3.96
CA SER A 7 -3.49 -9.81 4.03
C SER A 7 -3.03 -10.19 2.62
N PHE A 8 -1.72 -10.09 2.38
CA PHE A 8 -1.13 -10.48 1.11
C PHE A 8 -0.75 -11.95 1.12
N SER A 9 -0.38 -12.47 2.26
CA SER A 9 -0.03 -13.87 2.46
C SER A 9 -0.11 -14.16 3.95
N ASP A 10 0.07 -15.42 4.34
CA ASP A 10 0.10 -15.81 5.75
C ASP A 10 1.19 -15.07 6.52
N ASP A 11 2.26 -14.72 5.82
CA ASP A 11 3.44 -14.10 6.42
C ASP A 11 3.44 -12.58 6.30
N LEU A 12 2.51 -12.00 5.55
CA LEU A 12 2.48 -10.56 5.33
C LEU A 12 1.06 -10.04 5.48
N VAL A 13 0.72 -9.66 6.71
CA VAL A 13 -0.57 -9.08 7.06
C VAL A 13 -0.31 -7.70 7.64
N ILE A 14 -0.77 -6.68 6.94
CA ILE A 14 -0.47 -5.29 7.28
C ILE A 14 -1.70 -4.59 7.83
N THR A 15 -1.53 -3.94 8.96
CA THR A 15 -2.56 -3.16 9.63
C THR A 15 -1.97 -1.82 10.04
N SER A 16 -2.83 -0.91 10.48
CA SER A 16 -2.37 0.29 11.14
C SER A 16 -1.53 -0.12 12.35
N GLY A 17 -0.37 0.49 12.49
CA GLY A 17 0.53 0.12 13.58
C GLY A 17 1.51 -1.00 13.24
N TYR A 18 1.48 -1.50 12.01
CA TYR A 18 2.45 -2.50 11.56
C TYR A 18 3.86 -1.95 11.70
N THR A 19 4.76 -2.72 12.30
CA THR A 19 6.11 -2.25 12.59
C THR A 19 7.14 -2.88 11.66
N PHE A 20 8.24 -2.15 11.47
CA PHE A 20 9.36 -2.70 10.72
C PHE A 20 9.92 -3.96 11.39
N GLU A 21 9.87 -4.02 12.71
CA GLU A 21 10.32 -5.20 13.44
C GLU A 21 9.49 -6.43 13.06
N GLN A 22 8.17 -6.24 12.88
CA GLN A 22 7.31 -7.32 12.40
C GLN A 22 7.70 -7.73 10.98
N PHE A 23 8.01 -6.75 10.12
CA PHE A 23 8.43 -7.03 8.75
C PHE A 23 9.74 -7.81 8.73
N ARG A 24 10.68 -7.48 9.62
CA ARG A 24 11.97 -8.17 9.69
C ARG A 24 11.82 -9.65 9.97
N ASN A 25 10.73 -10.07 10.56
CA ASN A 25 10.47 -11.47 10.89
C ASN A 25 9.77 -12.22 9.76
N THR A 26 9.54 -11.54 8.61
CA THR A 26 8.93 -12.19 7.44
C THR A 26 10.02 -12.67 6.49
N ARG A 27 9.63 -13.59 5.59
CA ARG A 27 10.53 -14.06 4.55
C ARG A 27 10.83 -12.98 3.50
N TYR A 28 10.10 -11.88 3.54
CA TYR A 28 10.29 -10.78 2.57
C TYR A 28 11.39 -9.81 2.97
N TYR A 29 11.86 -9.90 4.20
CA TYR A 29 12.93 -9.05 4.67
C TYR A 29 14.25 -9.45 4.00
N LYS A 30 14.92 -8.49 3.38
CA LYS A 30 16.18 -8.70 2.67
C LYS A 30 17.17 -7.57 2.96
N GLY A 31 17.11 -7.01 4.17
CA GLY A 31 18.00 -5.93 4.56
C GLY A 31 17.54 -4.55 4.14
N GLN A 32 16.27 -4.38 3.82
CA GLN A 32 15.73 -3.09 3.42
C GLN A 32 15.87 -2.06 4.54
N ASN A 33 16.11 -0.81 4.14
CA ASN A 33 16.21 0.29 5.07
C ASN A 33 14.83 0.92 5.34
N PRO A 34 14.33 0.88 6.59
CA PRO A 34 12.99 1.40 6.89
C PRO A 34 12.89 2.93 6.79
N GLU A 35 14.00 3.64 6.68
CA GLU A 35 13.97 5.09 6.50
C GLU A 35 13.70 5.51 5.07
N ARG A 36 13.68 4.53 4.16
CA ARG A 36 13.40 4.75 2.75
C ARG A 36 12.22 3.89 2.33
N VAL A 37 11.51 4.35 1.30
CA VAL A 37 10.49 3.51 0.70
C VAL A 37 11.20 2.32 0.03
N PHE A 38 10.61 1.14 0.15
CA PHE A 38 11.09 0.00 -0.58
C PHE A 38 9.92 -0.80 -1.15
N TRP A 39 10.15 -1.34 -2.33
CA TRP A 39 9.17 -2.16 -3.04
C TRP A 39 9.58 -3.62 -2.88
N LEU A 40 8.59 -4.46 -2.61
CA LEU A 40 8.86 -5.90 -2.48
C LEU A 40 9.13 -6.49 -3.85
N ASP A 41 9.99 -7.49 -3.90
CA ASP A 41 10.39 -8.11 -5.16
C ASP A 41 9.28 -8.94 -5.79
N GLU A 42 8.38 -9.46 -4.96
CA GLU A 42 7.29 -10.29 -5.44
C GLU A 42 6.07 -9.48 -5.79
N LYS A 43 5.27 -10.01 -6.70
CA LYS A 43 3.93 -9.49 -6.96
C LYS A 43 2.96 -10.29 -6.11
N PHE A 44 1.93 -9.62 -5.63
CA PHE A 44 0.93 -10.25 -4.77
C PHE A 44 -0.43 -10.17 -5.42
N THR A 45 -1.19 -11.27 -5.32
CA THR A 45 -2.60 -11.25 -5.74
C THR A 45 -3.43 -10.82 -4.54
N PHE A 46 -4.21 -9.77 -4.73
CA PHE A 46 -5.08 -9.26 -3.69
C PHE A 46 -6.39 -8.80 -4.32
N GLN A 47 -7.51 -9.35 -3.82
CA GLN A 47 -8.85 -8.98 -4.29
C GLN A 47 -9.00 -9.07 -5.81
N GLY A 48 -8.44 -10.12 -6.39
CA GLY A 48 -8.59 -10.40 -7.81
C GLY A 48 -7.62 -9.69 -8.74
N HIS A 49 -6.66 -8.95 -8.21
CA HIS A 49 -5.68 -8.21 -9.01
C HIS A 49 -4.27 -8.49 -8.53
N SER A 50 -3.30 -8.31 -9.41
CA SER A 50 -1.89 -8.50 -9.10
C SER A 50 -1.25 -7.14 -8.86
N PHE A 51 -0.50 -7.03 -7.75
CA PHE A 51 0.12 -5.76 -7.36
C PHE A 51 1.58 -5.91 -7.00
N MET A 52 2.35 -4.88 -7.31
CA MET A 52 3.59 -4.60 -6.61
C MET A 52 3.24 -3.84 -5.35
N VAL A 53 3.99 -4.08 -4.28
CA VAL A 53 3.68 -3.53 -2.95
C VAL A 53 4.87 -2.74 -2.45
N GLY A 54 4.62 -1.49 -2.09
CA GLY A 54 5.62 -0.61 -1.51
C GLY A 54 5.29 -0.30 -0.07
N LEU A 55 6.28 -0.31 0.79
CA LEU A 55 6.12 -0.07 2.22
C LEU A 55 6.86 1.20 2.62
N PHE A 56 6.18 2.05 3.40
CA PHE A 56 6.70 3.32 3.88
C PHE A 56 6.62 3.34 5.39
N PHE A 57 7.78 3.36 6.06
CA PHE A 57 7.86 3.39 7.51
C PHE A 57 8.37 4.75 8.00
N ARG A 58 7.91 5.14 9.18
CA ARG A 58 8.40 6.33 9.87
C ARG A 58 8.56 5.97 11.33
N SER A 59 9.77 6.17 11.86
CA SER A 59 10.08 5.79 13.24
C SER A 59 9.70 4.33 13.54
N GLY A 60 9.93 3.46 12.55
CA GLY A 60 9.69 2.03 12.72
C GLY A 60 8.26 1.57 12.58
N VAL A 61 7.33 2.47 12.25
CA VAL A 61 5.91 2.14 12.10
C VAL A 61 5.45 2.53 10.71
N ILE A 62 4.66 1.67 10.09
CA ILE A 62 4.15 1.94 8.74
C ILE A 62 3.22 3.15 8.76
N TYR A 63 3.41 4.05 7.80
CA TYR A 63 2.49 5.16 7.63
C TYR A 63 1.80 5.12 6.27
N MET A 64 2.33 4.38 5.32
CA MET A 64 1.70 4.25 4.02
C MET A 64 2.07 2.93 3.36
N LEU A 65 1.11 2.37 2.65
CA LEU A 65 1.26 1.18 1.84
C LEU A 65 0.82 1.56 0.43
N SER A 66 1.68 1.31 -0.56
CA SER A 66 1.33 1.62 -1.94
C SER A 66 1.16 0.34 -2.74
N LEU A 67 0.10 0.30 -3.53
CA LEU A 67 -0.21 -0.80 -4.43
C LEU A 67 -0.13 -0.29 -5.86
N LEU A 68 0.57 -1.04 -6.70
CA LEU A 68 0.72 -0.70 -8.10
C LEU A 68 0.26 -1.90 -8.92
N CYS A 69 -0.87 -1.75 -9.61
CA CYS A 69 -1.48 -2.86 -10.33
C CYS A 69 -0.60 -3.31 -11.50
N CYS A 70 -0.37 -4.61 -11.58
CA CYS A 70 0.45 -5.23 -12.60
C CYS A 70 -0.32 -6.23 -13.46
N ASP A 71 -1.65 -6.10 -13.50
CA ASP A 71 -2.48 -6.95 -14.36
C ASP A 71 -2.13 -6.76 -15.83
N MET A 72 -1.66 -5.55 -16.17
CA MET A 72 -1.27 -5.19 -17.52
C MET A 72 0.06 -4.47 -17.47
N GLU A 73 0.79 -4.52 -18.57
CA GLU A 73 1.99 -3.71 -18.70
C GLU A 73 1.63 -2.35 -19.25
N PHE A 74 2.21 -1.31 -18.66
CA PHE A 74 2.02 0.06 -19.11
C PHE A 74 3.37 0.66 -19.46
N GLY A 75 3.44 1.28 -20.63
CA GLY A 75 4.62 2.06 -20.98
C GLY A 75 4.66 3.36 -20.19
N MET A 76 5.79 4.04 -20.23
CA MET A 76 5.94 5.31 -19.50
C MET A 76 4.89 6.34 -19.88
N GLU A 77 4.45 6.31 -21.14
CA GLU A 77 3.45 7.24 -21.66
C GLU A 77 2.04 6.87 -21.22
N GLU A 78 1.85 5.69 -20.65
CA GLU A 78 0.54 5.14 -20.33
C GLU A 78 0.24 5.11 -18.84
N GLU A 79 1.06 5.76 -18.04
CA GLU A 79 0.92 5.71 -16.58
C GLU A 79 -0.43 6.28 -16.12
N LYS A 80 -0.98 7.23 -16.86
CA LYS A 80 -2.31 7.77 -16.56
C LYS A 80 -3.41 6.74 -16.78
N LYS A 81 -3.17 5.79 -17.68
CA LYS A 81 -4.13 4.69 -17.88
C LYS A 81 -4.11 3.76 -16.67
N ARG A 82 -2.95 3.58 -16.05
CA ARG A 82 -2.89 2.82 -14.81
C ARG A 82 -3.67 3.51 -13.70
N LYS A 83 -3.61 4.83 -13.64
CA LYS A 83 -4.41 5.62 -12.70
C LYS A 83 -5.91 5.34 -12.90
N GLU A 84 -6.36 5.32 -14.15
CA GLU A 84 -7.76 5.01 -14.47
C GLU A 84 -8.11 3.59 -14.02
N LEU A 85 -7.21 2.64 -14.26
CA LEU A 85 -7.41 1.26 -13.81
C LEU A 85 -7.51 1.19 -12.28
N HIS A 86 -6.66 1.93 -11.56
CA HIS A 86 -6.73 1.97 -10.11
C HIS A 86 -8.06 2.53 -9.64
N ASP A 87 -8.57 3.56 -10.30
CA ASP A 87 -9.88 4.13 -9.97
C ASP A 87 -10.99 3.10 -10.15
N GLU A 88 -10.93 2.33 -11.23
CA GLU A 88 -11.90 1.27 -11.48
C GLU A 88 -11.81 0.16 -10.46
N ILE A 89 -10.59 -0.19 -10.03
CA ILE A 89 -10.37 -1.22 -9.02
C ILE A 89 -11.02 -0.79 -7.70
N LEU A 90 -10.77 0.44 -7.26
CA LEU A 90 -11.38 0.93 -6.02
C LEU A 90 -12.89 0.91 -6.10
N GLN A 91 -13.43 1.28 -7.26
CA GLN A 91 -14.87 1.25 -7.47
C GLN A 91 -15.40 -0.18 -7.42
N SER A 92 -14.68 -1.13 -8.04
CA SER A 92 -15.08 -2.53 -8.04
C SER A 92 -15.03 -3.15 -6.65
N TRP A 93 -14.19 -2.64 -5.77
CA TRP A 93 -14.12 -3.10 -4.39
C TRP A 93 -15.22 -2.48 -3.52
N GLY A 94 -16.06 -1.63 -4.09
CA GLY A 94 -17.14 -0.98 -3.36
C GLY A 94 -16.66 0.10 -2.39
N ILE A 95 -15.49 0.66 -2.63
CA ILE A 95 -14.94 1.69 -1.77
C ILE A 95 -15.51 3.04 -2.21
N VAL A 96 -16.60 3.43 -1.55
CA VAL A 96 -17.24 4.72 -1.79
C VAL A 96 -16.79 5.77 -0.78
N GLN A 97 -16.45 5.31 0.44
CA GLN A 97 -15.91 6.16 1.46
C GLN A 97 -14.42 5.92 1.53
N LEU A 98 -13.63 6.94 1.27
CA LEU A 98 -12.18 6.82 1.22
C LEU A 98 -11.51 7.03 2.58
N GLU A 99 -12.21 7.67 3.53
CA GLU A 99 -11.69 7.91 4.87
C GLU A 99 -12.27 6.91 5.86
N HIS A 100 -11.41 6.39 6.74
CA HIS A 100 -11.73 5.40 7.75
C HIS A 100 -11.02 5.77 9.04
N GLU A 101 -11.39 5.11 10.14
CA GLU A 101 -10.72 5.33 11.42
C GLU A 101 -9.23 4.99 11.36
N TRP A 102 -8.87 3.99 10.58
CA TRP A 102 -7.48 3.55 10.46
C TRP A 102 -6.67 4.41 9.47
N GLY A 103 -7.33 5.27 8.70
CA GLY A 103 -6.67 6.11 7.72
C GLY A 103 -7.53 6.32 6.48
N TYR A 104 -6.89 6.49 5.34
CA TYR A 104 -7.62 6.68 4.10
C TYR A 104 -6.96 5.99 2.93
N ILE A 105 -7.76 5.78 1.87
CA ILE A 105 -7.33 5.17 0.62
C ILE A 105 -7.48 6.20 -0.47
N LYS A 106 -6.48 6.29 -1.36
CA LYS A 106 -6.57 7.17 -2.51
C LYS A 106 -5.88 6.56 -3.71
N SER A 107 -6.40 6.86 -4.89
CA SER A 107 -5.75 6.56 -6.16
C SER A 107 -5.03 7.82 -6.61
N VAL A 108 -3.74 7.72 -6.88
CA VAL A 108 -2.87 8.87 -7.10
C VAL A 108 -2.07 8.70 -8.38
N TYR A 109 -1.88 9.78 -9.10
CA TYR A 109 -0.87 9.88 -10.14
C TYR A 109 0.09 10.99 -9.75
N ASP A 110 1.36 10.64 -9.59
CA ASP A 110 2.42 11.59 -9.28
C ASP A 110 3.15 11.95 -10.58
N ALA A 111 2.92 13.16 -11.06
CA ALA A 111 3.50 13.61 -12.32
C ALA A 111 5.02 13.74 -12.24
N ARG A 112 5.57 13.99 -11.05
CA ARG A 112 7.02 14.16 -10.87
C ARG A 112 7.77 12.86 -11.10
N SER A 113 7.24 11.76 -10.59
CA SER A 113 7.85 10.45 -10.74
C SER A 113 7.24 9.65 -11.87
N ASN A 114 6.12 10.12 -12.42
CA ASN A 114 5.33 9.41 -13.43
C ASN A 114 4.93 8.02 -12.92
N ILE A 115 4.36 7.99 -11.72
CA ILE A 115 3.92 6.75 -11.09
C ILE A 115 2.48 6.92 -10.61
N SER A 116 1.65 5.93 -10.93
CA SER A 116 0.29 5.82 -10.40
C SER A 116 0.27 4.73 -9.34
N SER A 117 -0.43 4.97 -8.24
CA SER A 117 -0.55 4.00 -7.17
C SER A 117 -1.88 4.12 -6.45
N ILE A 118 -2.27 3.04 -5.78
CA ILE A 118 -3.32 3.08 -4.77
C ILE A 118 -2.59 3.15 -3.45
N ASP A 119 -2.81 4.24 -2.73
CA ASP A 119 -2.11 4.48 -1.47
C ASP A 119 -3.07 4.32 -0.29
N LEU A 120 -2.67 3.48 0.66
CA LEU A 120 -3.35 3.35 1.94
C LEU A 120 -2.50 4.10 2.95
N VAL A 121 -3.02 5.23 3.44
CA VAL A 121 -2.31 6.08 4.38
C VAL A 121 -2.90 5.84 5.76
N PHE A 122 -2.08 5.33 6.67
CA PHE A 122 -2.54 4.96 8.00
C PHE A 122 -2.54 6.15 8.93
N SER A 123 -3.61 6.28 9.69
CA SER A 123 -3.70 7.31 10.73
C SER A 123 -2.72 6.99 11.84
N ARG A 124 -2.19 8.04 12.46
CA ARG A 124 -1.44 7.83 13.68
C ARG A 124 -2.34 7.18 14.71
N ASN A 125 -1.79 6.25 15.45
CA ASN A 125 -2.52 5.67 16.55
C ASN A 125 -2.53 6.68 17.70
N THR A 126 -3.60 7.47 17.74
CA THR A 126 -3.72 8.54 18.74
C THR A 126 -3.79 8.01 20.15
N ALA A 127 -4.25 6.79 20.33
CA ALA A 127 -4.25 6.17 21.65
C ALA A 127 -2.83 5.97 22.17
N SER A 128 -1.91 5.59 21.28
CA SER A 128 -0.50 5.49 21.63
C SER A 128 0.14 6.85 21.79
N ASP A 129 -0.26 7.79 20.93
CA ASP A 129 0.34 9.13 20.92
C ASP A 129 -0.17 9.99 22.07
N GLY A 130 -1.40 9.77 22.48
CA GLY A 130 -2.03 10.58 23.50
C GLY A 130 -1.75 10.17 24.92
N ASP A 131 -1.07 9.08 25.07
CA ASP A 131 -0.81 8.50 26.38
C ASP A 131 0.40 9.10 27.06
#